data_45a348ef14ce24209c4b0d29b6ddcc33
#
_entry.id   45a348ef14ce24209c4b0d29b6ddcc33
#
_cell.length_a   1.000
_cell.length_b   1.000
_cell.length_c   1.000
_cell.angle_alpha   90.00
_cell.angle_beta   90.00
_cell.angle_gamma   90.00
#
_symmetry.space_group_name_H-M   'P 1'
#
loop_
_entity.id
_entity.type
_entity.pdbx_description
1 polymer ?
#
loop_
_entity_poly.entity_id
_entity_poly.type
_entity_poly.pdbx_seq_one_letter_code
_entity_poly.pdbx_strand_id
1 'polypeptide(L)'
;LLIELMMVRSAERSAFGRTIIQYDTVQRWIAESRVELEQARLLAYRCAWRLDQAGHHGAWRDVSLIKVAVPAMLQRIADRAMQVFGAMGGSDDTPIHQALAWGRLLRIGDGPDEVHLRQIFKMEAMPSWGIADSPYLAAPAT
;
A
#
# COMPACT_ATOMS: atom_id res chain seq x y z
N LEU A 1 -13.57 -5.46 -2.42
CA LEU A 1 -14.63 -4.47 -2.20
C LEU A 1 -14.37 -3.15 -2.95
N LEU A 2 -13.34 -2.31 -2.65
CA LEU A 2 -13.17 -0.99 -3.28
C LEU A 2 -13.02 -1.05 -4.79
N ILE A 3 -12.26 -2.01 -5.32
CA ILE A 3 -12.07 -2.21 -6.77
C ILE A 3 -13.39 -2.61 -7.42
N GLU A 4 -14.17 -3.46 -6.81
CA GLU A 4 -15.50 -3.87 -7.29
C GLU A 4 -16.47 -2.70 -7.28
N LEU A 5 -16.47 -1.88 -6.23
CA LEU A 5 -17.25 -0.65 -6.17
C LEU A 5 -16.87 0.30 -7.31
N MET A 6 -15.58 0.49 -7.58
CA MET A 6 -15.14 1.29 -8.74
C MET A 6 -15.66 0.73 -10.06
N MET A 7 -15.60 -0.59 -10.26
CA MET A 7 -16.09 -1.22 -11.51
C MET A 7 -17.60 -1.01 -11.69
N VAL A 8 -18.39 -1.32 -10.66
CA VAL A 8 -19.86 -1.15 -10.72
C VAL A 8 -20.21 0.31 -10.97
N ARG A 9 -19.70 1.23 -10.15
CA ARG A 9 -19.98 2.65 -10.28
C ARG A 9 -19.60 3.22 -11.65
N SER A 10 -18.45 2.81 -12.18
CA SER A 10 -17.97 3.31 -13.45
C SER A 10 -18.76 2.77 -14.66
N ALA A 11 -19.34 1.59 -14.54
CA ALA A 11 -20.23 1.03 -15.56
C ALA A 11 -21.62 1.70 -15.59
N GLU A 12 -22.11 2.17 -14.44
CA GLU A 12 -23.43 2.79 -14.30
C GLU A 12 -23.40 4.30 -14.56
N ARG A 13 -22.36 4.99 -14.10
CA ARG A 13 -22.26 6.46 -14.18
C ARG A 13 -21.87 6.92 -15.57
N SER A 14 -22.70 7.81 -16.15
CA SER A 14 -22.38 8.49 -17.40
C SER A 14 -21.95 9.94 -17.16
N ALA A 15 -20.97 10.40 -17.93
CA ALA A 15 -20.50 11.78 -17.98
C ALA A 15 -20.00 12.08 -19.40
N PHE A 16 -20.26 13.29 -19.89
CA PHE A 16 -19.83 13.73 -21.22
C PHE A 16 -20.21 12.75 -22.36
N GLY A 17 -21.45 12.20 -22.30
CA GLY A 17 -22.04 11.38 -23.35
C GLY A 17 -21.67 9.90 -23.36
N ARG A 18 -20.88 9.42 -22.38
CA ARG A 18 -20.50 7.99 -22.25
C ARG A 18 -20.36 7.54 -20.79
N THR A 19 -20.39 6.23 -20.54
CA THR A 19 -20.12 5.71 -19.20
C THR A 19 -18.66 5.96 -18.80
N ILE A 20 -18.43 6.26 -17.54
CA ILE A 20 -17.09 6.66 -17.08
C ILE A 20 -16.06 5.53 -17.15
N ILE A 21 -16.49 4.27 -17.23
CA ILE A 21 -15.61 3.12 -17.46
C ILE A 21 -14.90 3.17 -18.83
N GLN A 22 -15.43 3.94 -19.78
CA GLN A 22 -14.85 4.09 -21.11
C GLN A 22 -13.69 5.11 -21.15
N TYR A 23 -13.37 5.75 -20.03
CA TYR A 23 -12.23 6.67 -19.95
C TYR A 23 -10.98 5.91 -19.49
N ASP A 24 -9.89 6.07 -20.23
CA ASP A 24 -8.58 5.45 -19.95
C ASP A 24 -8.12 5.65 -18.51
N THR A 25 -8.35 6.83 -17.95
CA THR A 25 -7.98 7.14 -16.58
C THR A 25 -8.66 6.19 -15.58
N VAL A 26 -9.96 5.93 -15.77
CA VAL A 26 -10.73 5.04 -14.88
C VAL A 26 -10.28 3.59 -15.05
N GLN A 27 -10.09 3.15 -16.31
CA GLN A 27 -9.58 1.80 -16.61
C GLN A 27 -8.21 1.58 -15.97
N ARG A 28 -7.31 2.56 -16.11
CA ARG A 28 -5.97 2.51 -15.53
C ARG A 28 -6.04 2.45 -14.01
N TRP A 29 -6.86 3.26 -13.35
CA TRP A 29 -7.01 3.23 -11.89
C TRP A 29 -7.48 1.87 -11.37
N ILE A 30 -8.44 1.24 -12.06
CA ILE A 30 -8.93 -0.11 -11.71
C ILE A 30 -7.80 -1.14 -11.89
N ALA A 31 -7.09 -1.10 -13.01
CA ALA A 31 -6.00 -2.04 -13.30
C ALA A 31 -4.82 -1.89 -12.34
N GLU A 32 -4.34 -0.66 -12.11
CA GLU A 32 -3.28 -0.37 -11.13
C GLU A 32 -3.67 -0.83 -9.72
N SER A 33 -4.93 -0.58 -9.31
CA SER A 33 -5.43 -1.02 -8.01
C SER A 33 -5.41 -2.53 -7.86
N ARG A 34 -5.70 -3.28 -8.93
CA ARG A 34 -5.61 -4.74 -8.92
C ARG A 34 -4.16 -5.21 -8.79
N VAL A 35 -3.24 -4.61 -9.53
CA VAL A 35 -1.80 -4.94 -9.44
C VAL A 35 -1.28 -4.67 -8.03
N GLU A 36 -1.56 -3.50 -7.47
CA GLU A 36 -1.13 -3.14 -6.12
C GLU A 36 -1.71 -4.08 -5.05
N LEU A 37 -2.98 -4.48 -5.20
CA LEU A 37 -3.62 -5.43 -4.28
C LEU A 37 -2.94 -6.81 -4.33
N GLU A 38 -2.62 -7.33 -5.52
CA GLU A 38 -1.95 -8.63 -5.65
C GLU A 38 -0.52 -8.59 -5.09
N GLN A 39 0.22 -7.51 -5.32
CA GLN A 39 1.53 -7.29 -4.70
C GLN A 39 1.46 -7.30 -3.17
N ALA A 40 0.51 -6.56 -2.60
CA ALA A 40 0.30 -6.50 -1.16
C ALA A 40 -0.12 -7.85 -0.56
N ARG A 41 -0.99 -8.58 -1.28
CA ARG A 41 -1.44 -9.93 -0.90
C ARG A 41 -0.29 -10.93 -0.85
N LEU A 42 0.55 -10.97 -1.89
CA LEU A 42 1.72 -11.85 -1.93
C LEU A 42 2.72 -11.51 -0.84
N LEU A 43 2.92 -10.23 -0.56
CA LEU A 43 3.78 -9.78 0.54
C LEU A 43 3.23 -10.22 1.90
N ALA A 44 1.92 -10.14 2.12
CA ALA A 44 1.27 -10.60 3.34
C ALA A 44 1.38 -12.13 3.51
N TYR A 45 1.17 -12.91 2.45
CA TYR A 45 1.35 -14.36 2.48
C TYR A 45 2.80 -14.75 2.78
N ARG A 46 3.77 -14.06 2.18
CA ARG A 46 5.17 -14.26 2.50
C ARG A 46 5.46 -13.98 3.97
N CYS A 47 4.92 -12.90 4.52
CA CYS A 47 5.08 -12.56 5.93
C CYS A 47 4.49 -13.66 6.84
N ALA A 48 3.28 -14.13 6.56
CA ALA A 48 2.64 -15.21 7.30
C ALA A 48 3.49 -16.49 7.26
N TRP A 49 3.94 -16.89 6.07
CA TRP A 49 4.83 -18.05 5.92
C TRP A 49 6.14 -17.90 6.73
N ARG A 50 6.75 -16.70 6.71
CA ARG A 50 7.97 -16.43 7.51
C ARG A 50 7.71 -16.51 9.00
N LEU A 51 6.55 -16.03 9.47
CA LEU A 51 6.14 -16.18 10.87
C LEU A 51 6.04 -17.64 11.28
N ASP A 52 5.44 -18.48 10.44
CA ASP A 52 5.32 -19.92 10.69
C ASP A 52 6.68 -20.64 10.73
N GLN A 53 7.64 -20.24 9.87
CA GLN A 53 8.95 -20.89 9.76
C GLN A 53 9.95 -20.41 10.80
N ALA A 54 9.98 -19.12 11.12
CA ALA A 54 11.06 -18.50 11.88
C ALA A 54 10.59 -17.73 13.12
N GLY A 55 9.30 -17.77 13.41
CA GLY A 55 8.70 -17.03 14.51
C GLY A 55 8.77 -15.52 14.33
N HIS A 56 8.33 -14.80 15.35
CA HIS A 56 8.21 -13.34 15.30
C HIS A 56 9.54 -12.63 15.02
N HIS A 57 10.61 -13.03 15.69
CA HIS A 57 11.93 -12.42 15.50
C HIS A 57 12.48 -12.64 14.09
N GLY A 58 12.30 -13.86 13.52
CA GLY A 58 12.77 -14.18 12.18
C GLY A 58 11.95 -13.53 11.05
N ALA A 59 10.70 -13.11 11.34
CA ALA A 59 9.81 -12.46 10.39
C ALA A 59 9.76 -10.92 10.53
N TRP A 60 10.51 -10.33 11.44
CA TRP A 60 10.45 -8.89 11.76
C TRP A 60 10.60 -7.97 10.55
N ARG A 61 11.49 -8.34 9.62
CA ARG A 61 11.66 -7.63 8.34
C ARG A 61 10.37 -7.66 7.50
N ASP A 62 9.77 -8.83 7.37
CA ASP A 62 8.56 -9.02 6.56
C ASP A 62 7.36 -8.31 7.19
N VAL A 63 7.26 -8.29 8.52
CA VAL A 63 6.27 -7.49 9.26
C VAL A 63 6.44 -6.00 8.96
N SER A 64 7.68 -5.49 8.98
CA SER A 64 7.94 -4.08 8.64
C SER A 64 7.59 -3.75 7.19
N LEU A 65 7.87 -4.66 6.25
CA LEU A 65 7.52 -4.49 4.84
C LEU A 65 6.02 -4.38 4.61
N ILE A 66 5.22 -5.29 5.20
CA ILE A 66 3.75 -5.23 5.05
C ILE A 66 3.17 -4.00 5.74
N LYS A 67 3.74 -3.59 6.87
CA LYS A 67 3.27 -2.43 7.63
C LYS A 67 3.41 -1.11 6.85
N VAL A 68 4.42 -1.00 5.99
CA VAL A 68 4.59 0.15 5.09
C VAL A 68 3.74 -0.01 3.82
N ALA A 69 3.79 -1.18 3.19
CA ALA A 69 3.22 -1.38 1.86
C ALA A 69 1.69 -1.43 1.86
N VAL A 70 1.09 -2.19 2.79
CA VAL A 70 -0.35 -2.48 2.78
C VAL A 70 -1.21 -1.25 3.07
N PRO A 71 -0.95 -0.45 4.13
CA PRO A 71 -1.73 0.75 4.38
C PRO A 71 -1.58 1.81 3.28
N ALA A 72 -0.38 1.96 2.74
CA ALA A 72 -0.15 2.88 1.62
C ALA A 72 -0.91 2.46 0.35
N MET A 73 -0.98 1.17 0.04
CA MET A 73 -1.81 0.62 -1.04
C MET A 73 -3.29 0.87 -0.76
N LEU A 74 -3.80 0.58 0.44
CA LEU A 74 -5.19 0.81 0.81
C LEU A 74 -5.57 2.28 0.60
N GLN A 75 -4.73 3.21 1.03
CA GLN A 75 -4.96 4.64 0.88
C GLN A 75 -5.06 5.06 -0.59
N ARG A 76 -4.15 4.57 -1.46
CA ARG A 76 -4.20 4.87 -2.90
C ARG A 76 -5.44 4.30 -3.59
N ILE A 77 -5.83 3.06 -3.25
CA ILE A 77 -7.04 2.45 -3.82
C ILE A 77 -8.30 3.18 -3.34
N ALA A 78 -8.36 3.57 -2.07
CA ALA A 78 -9.48 4.32 -1.53
C ALA A 78 -9.59 5.73 -2.15
N ASP A 79 -8.48 6.41 -2.39
CA ASP A 79 -8.44 7.71 -3.05
C ASP A 79 -8.96 7.61 -4.49
N ARG A 80 -8.52 6.62 -5.28
CA ARG A 80 -9.03 6.36 -6.62
C ARG A 80 -10.53 6.03 -6.61
N ALA A 81 -10.98 5.23 -5.64
CA ALA A 81 -12.39 4.90 -5.48
C ALA A 81 -13.22 6.15 -5.17
N MET A 82 -12.73 7.01 -4.29
CA MET A 82 -13.37 8.30 -3.97
C MET A 82 -13.50 9.18 -5.21
N GLN A 83 -12.46 9.24 -6.03
CA GLN A 83 -12.50 10.01 -7.27
C GLN A 83 -13.55 9.47 -8.27
N VAL A 84 -13.69 8.14 -8.39
CA VAL A 84 -14.71 7.50 -9.25
C VAL A 84 -16.12 7.76 -8.74
N PHE A 85 -16.33 7.80 -7.43
CA PHE A 85 -17.64 8.04 -6.81
C PHE A 85 -17.99 9.53 -6.74
N GLY A 86 -17.00 10.42 -6.76
CA GLY A 86 -17.20 11.85 -6.55
C GLY A 86 -17.66 12.14 -5.13
N ALA A 87 -18.56 13.12 -4.94
CA ALA A 87 -19.02 13.53 -3.62
C ALA A 87 -19.59 12.36 -2.77
N MET A 88 -20.25 11.38 -3.39
CA MET A 88 -20.76 10.19 -2.71
C MET A 88 -19.63 9.36 -2.06
N GLY A 89 -18.42 9.35 -2.62
CA GLY A 89 -17.28 8.67 -2.04
C GLY A 89 -16.80 9.26 -0.71
N GLY A 90 -17.15 10.53 -0.45
CA GLY A 90 -16.87 11.23 0.80
C GLY A 90 -18.01 11.19 1.81
N SER A 91 -19.15 10.58 1.47
CA SER A 91 -20.32 10.46 2.35
C SER A 91 -20.36 9.11 3.08
N ASP A 92 -21.23 9.00 4.08
CA ASP A 92 -21.49 7.76 4.82
C ASP A 92 -22.26 6.70 4.00
N ASP A 93 -22.72 7.04 2.79
CA ASP A 93 -23.41 6.10 1.90
C ASP A 93 -22.47 5.01 1.34
N THR A 94 -21.16 5.21 1.47
CA THR A 94 -20.14 4.26 1.01
C THR A 94 -19.04 4.08 2.06
N PRO A 95 -18.35 2.93 2.11
CA PRO A 95 -17.24 2.72 3.04
C PRO A 95 -15.93 3.38 2.58
N ILE A 96 -15.94 4.17 1.50
CA ILE A 96 -14.73 4.65 0.83
C ILE A 96 -13.96 5.63 1.69
N HIS A 97 -14.63 6.64 2.27
CA HIS A 97 -14.00 7.62 3.13
C HIS A 97 -13.41 6.99 4.40
N GLN A 98 -14.10 5.98 4.97
CA GLN A 98 -13.60 5.21 6.10
C GLN A 98 -12.35 4.42 5.72
N ALA A 99 -12.35 3.76 4.56
CA ALA A 99 -11.19 3.04 4.06
C ALA A 99 -9.98 3.96 3.83
N LEU A 100 -10.21 5.18 3.33
CA LEU A 100 -9.18 6.20 3.16
C LEU A 100 -8.61 6.64 4.52
N ALA A 101 -9.48 6.91 5.48
CA ALA A 101 -9.08 7.28 6.85
C ALA A 101 -8.28 6.15 7.52
N TRP A 102 -8.76 4.90 7.44
CA TRP A 102 -8.04 3.74 7.97
C TRP A 102 -6.68 3.54 7.29
N GLY A 103 -6.62 3.66 5.96
CA GLY A 103 -5.36 3.61 5.23
C GLY A 103 -4.33 4.63 5.75
N ARG A 104 -4.79 5.84 6.11
CA ARG A 104 -3.92 6.87 6.70
C ARG A 104 -3.56 6.59 8.16
N LEU A 105 -4.52 6.16 8.98
CA LEU A 105 -4.29 5.86 10.39
C LEU A 105 -3.33 4.69 10.60
N LEU A 106 -3.45 3.64 9.79
CA LEU A 106 -2.57 2.48 9.85
C LEU A 106 -1.10 2.81 9.50
N ARG A 107 -0.82 3.93 8.84
CA ARG A 107 0.54 4.42 8.59
C ARG A 107 1.15 5.16 9.79
N ILE A 108 0.37 5.37 10.85
CA ILE A 108 0.79 6.04 12.07
C ILE A 108 0.72 5.07 13.27
N GLY A 109 -0.38 4.32 13.38
CA GLY A 109 -0.63 3.38 14.47
C GLY A 109 0.39 2.24 14.49
N ASP A 110 0.72 1.72 15.66
CA ASP A 110 1.70 0.64 15.89
C ASP A 110 3.10 0.91 15.28
N GLY A 111 3.49 2.16 15.27
CA GLY A 111 4.71 2.67 14.68
C GLY A 111 4.48 3.30 13.31
N PRO A 112 4.92 4.55 13.13
CA PRO A 112 4.81 5.25 11.85
C PRO A 112 5.70 4.63 10.78
N ASP A 113 5.39 4.92 9.50
CA ASP A 113 6.13 4.42 8.34
C ASP A 113 7.65 4.60 8.50
N GLU A 114 8.08 5.74 9.04
CA GLU A 114 9.49 6.11 9.23
C GLU A 114 10.23 5.13 10.16
N VAL A 115 9.55 4.62 11.20
CA VAL A 115 10.12 3.62 12.12
C VAL A 115 10.35 2.30 11.39
N HIS A 116 9.37 1.84 10.63
CA HIS A 116 9.46 0.60 9.87
C HIS A 116 10.46 0.70 8.71
N LEU A 117 10.50 1.83 8.01
CA LEU A 117 11.50 2.11 6.96
C LEU A 117 12.92 2.11 7.53
N ARG A 118 13.13 2.76 8.68
CA ARG A 118 14.42 2.72 9.38
C ARG A 118 14.81 1.29 9.77
N GLN A 119 13.84 0.48 10.21
CA GLN A 119 14.10 -0.91 10.58
C GLN A 119 14.48 -1.75 9.36
N ILE A 120 13.76 -1.61 8.25
CA ILE A 120 14.10 -2.26 6.97
C ILE A 120 15.51 -1.86 6.54
N PHE A 121 15.83 -0.56 6.53
CA PHE A 121 17.16 -0.08 6.16
C PHE A 121 18.27 -0.70 7.02
N LYS A 122 18.08 -0.74 8.35
CA LYS A 122 19.06 -1.35 9.25
C LYS A 122 19.31 -2.82 8.91
N MET A 123 18.27 -3.58 8.58
CA MET A 123 18.38 -4.99 8.23
C MET A 123 19.04 -5.21 6.86
N GLU A 124 18.85 -4.30 5.91
CA GLU A 124 19.50 -4.36 4.59
C GLU A 124 20.97 -3.89 4.66
N ALA A 125 21.25 -2.86 5.46
CA ALA A 125 22.59 -2.27 5.56
C ALA A 125 23.53 -3.01 6.53
N MET A 126 23.01 -3.91 7.37
CA MET A 126 23.82 -4.66 8.33
C MET A 126 24.47 -5.90 7.68
N PRO A 127 25.43 -6.56 8.30
CA PRO A 127 26.64 -7.23 7.78
C PRO A 127 26.48 -8.26 6.65
N SER A 128 25.27 -8.67 6.29
CA SER A 128 25.07 -9.66 5.22
C SER A 128 25.41 -9.15 3.81
N TRP A 129 25.60 -7.84 3.64
CA TRP A 129 25.89 -7.21 2.34
C TRP A 129 27.30 -6.61 2.26
N GLY A 130 28.13 -6.70 3.32
CA GLY A 130 29.45 -6.09 3.35
C GLY A 130 29.44 -4.56 3.25
N ILE A 131 28.26 -3.94 3.39
CA ILE A 131 28.11 -2.47 3.25
C ILE A 131 28.81 -1.74 4.39
N ALA A 132 28.94 -2.36 5.58
CA ALA A 132 29.68 -1.80 6.69
C ALA A 132 31.15 -1.53 6.34
N ASP A 133 31.71 -2.32 5.41
CA ASP A 133 33.10 -2.19 4.94
C ASP A 133 33.18 -1.40 3.60
N SER A 134 32.07 -0.84 3.15
CA SER A 134 32.04 -0.08 1.89
C SER A 134 32.86 1.20 2.02
N PRO A 135 33.80 1.46 1.09
CA PRO A 135 34.58 2.70 1.08
C PRO A 135 33.73 3.95 0.90
N TYR A 136 32.49 3.81 0.43
CA TYR A 136 31.53 4.91 0.27
C TYR A 136 30.82 5.31 1.56
N LEU A 137 30.89 4.47 2.62
CA LEU A 137 30.33 4.75 3.95
C LEU A 137 31.41 5.11 4.97
N ALA A 138 32.67 5.04 4.59
CA ALA A 138 33.77 5.58 5.41
C ALA A 138 33.54 7.08 5.58
N ALA A 139 33.55 7.57 6.83
CA ALA A 139 33.48 9.01 7.11
C ALA A 139 34.59 9.72 6.30
N PRO A 140 34.33 10.90 5.72
CA PRO A 140 35.37 11.65 5.06
C PRO A 140 36.52 11.88 6.06
N ALA A 141 37.75 11.56 5.65
CA ALA A 141 38.91 11.82 6.44
C ALA A 141 38.94 13.34 6.81
N THR A 142 38.83 13.65 8.09
CA THR A 142 38.91 15.02 8.64
C THR A 142 40.27 15.60 8.40
#